data_0f57e2f84df478ad57a2eb6085381cda
#
_entry.id   0f57e2f84df478ad57a2eb6085381cda
#
_cell.length_a   1.000
_cell.length_b   1.000
_cell.length_c   1.000
_cell.angle_alpha   90.00
_cell.angle_beta   90.00
_cell.angle_gamma   90.00
#
_symmetry.space_group_name_H-M   'P 1'
#
loop_
_entity.id
_entity.type
_entity.pdbx_description
1 polymer ?
#
loop_
_entity_poly.entity_id
_entity_poly.type
_entity_poly.pdbx_seq_one_letter_code
_entity_poly.pdbx_strand_id
1 'polypeptide(L)'
;MKNPTKSAMIVIDMERGFIEPESAHCIRTAKATVPACSRAMAMAREKGIPVFLVNRIYRANGCDVESTRYHAWVAGGRAMTPGSTGILSYEMPEGMEPQPGDYTLIKPRFSAFFQTELDLILRRLRAETVILIGTTTPNCIRTTCYDGISLDYNVVILPECCSSQTEEIQRVNMEDMERVGAKLLSMEEFASYDAANAPSLVQEVCRAVAADETHPE
;
A
#
# COMPACT_ATOMS: atom_id res chain seq x y z
N MET A 1 -12.62 24.76 5.67
CA MET A 1 -12.00 23.70 4.85
C MET A 1 -10.78 23.22 5.61
N LYS A 2 -10.65 21.90 5.88
CA LYS A 2 -9.39 21.37 6.41
C LYS A 2 -8.30 21.64 5.38
N ASN A 3 -7.13 22.08 5.81
CA ASN A 3 -5.99 22.21 4.91
C ASN A 3 -5.74 20.84 4.24
N PRO A 4 -5.51 20.81 2.92
CA PRO A 4 -5.23 19.54 2.26
C PRO A 4 -4.00 18.91 2.91
N THR A 5 -4.13 17.65 3.32
CA THR A 5 -2.98 16.90 3.81
C THR A 5 -2.07 16.59 2.64
N LYS A 6 -0.75 16.63 2.89
CA LYS A 6 0.25 16.25 1.88
C LYS A 6 0.49 14.73 1.84
N SER A 7 -0.30 13.97 2.56
CA SER A 7 -0.13 12.53 2.72
C SER A 7 -1.35 11.78 2.22
N ALA A 8 -1.15 10.54 1.75
CA ALA A 8 -2.19 9.58 1.41
C ALA A 8 -1.82 8.20 1.96
N MET A 9 -2.80 7.47 2.50
CA MET A 9 -2.60 6.09 2.95
C MET A 9 -3.00 5.11 1.87
N ILE A 10 -2.11 4.17 1.57
CA ILE A 10 -2.30 3.14 0.55
C ILE A 10 -2.40 1.79 1.25
N VAL A 11 -3.60 1.21 1.24
CA VAL A 11 -3.91 -0.09 1.85
C VAL A 11 -3.87 -1.14 0.75
N ILE A 12 -2.93 -2.07 0.81
CA ILE A 12 -2.57 -2.96 -0.30
C ILE A 12 -2.98 -4.39 0.01
N ASP A 13 -3.77 -5.00 -0.90
CA ASP A 13 -4.08 -6.44 -0.95
C ASP A 13 -4.56 -7.04 0.39
N MET A 14 -5.43 -6.35 1.10
CA MET A 14 -6.01 -6.85 2.36
C MET A 14 -7.32 -7.63 2.14
N GLU A 15 -7.48 -8.21 0.96
CA GLU A 15 -8.62 -9.05 0.60
C GLU A 15 -8.59 -10.40 1.33
N ARG A 16 -9.75 -10.93 1.61
CA ARG A 16 -9.93 -12.23 2.30
C ARG A 16 -9.15 -13.36 1.63
N GLY A 17 -9.06 -13.35 0.29
CA GLY A 17 -8.27 -14.31 -0.47
C GLY A 17 -6.78 -14.36 -0.09
N PHE A 18 -6.22 -13.26 0.42
CA PHE A 18 -4.82 -13.21 0.88
C PHE A 18 -4.67 -13.36 2.39
N ILE A 19 -5.71 -13.07 3.18
CA ILE A 19 -5.59 -13.02 4.63
C ILE A 19 -6.20 -14.22 5.36
N GLU A 20 -7.17 -14.93 4.76
CA GLU A 20 -7.80 -16.07 5.42
C GLU A 20 -6.86 -17.29 5.41
N PRO A 21 -6.61 -17.92 6.58
CA PRO A 21 -5.62 -19.00 6.71
C PRO A 21 -5.87 -20.22 5.83
N GLU A 22 -7.13 -20.50 5.52
CA GLU A 22 -7.55 -21.63 4.71
C GLU A 22 -7.45 -21.35 3.21
N SER A 23 -7.16 -20.11 2.80
CA SER A 23 -6.94 -19.76 1.40
C SER A 23 -5.60 -20.32 0.90
N ALA A 24 -5.60 -20.89 -0.31
CA ALA A 24 -4.37 -21.34 -0.98
C ALA A 24 -3.38 -20.18 -1.28
N HIS A 25 -3.86 -18.94 -1.23
CA HIS A 25 -3.08 -17.72 -1.47
C HIS A 25 -2.73 -16.97 -0.18
N CYS A 26 -3.03 -17.56 0.99
CA CYS A 26 -2.84 -16.92 2.28
C CYS A 26 -1.40 -16.45 2.51
N ILE A 27 -1.27 -15.23 2.97
CA ILE A 27 -0.04 -14.68 3.54
C ILE A 27 -0.10 -14.94 5.05
N ARG A 28 0.76 -15.80 5.53
CA ARG A 28 0.66 -16.44 6.85
C ARG A 28 0.42 -15.48 8.01
N THR A 29 1.06 -14.32 8.02
CA THR A 29 0.91 -13.35 9.11
C THR A 29 -0.16 -12.27 8.85
N ALA A 30 -0.81 -12.28 7.67
CA ALA A 30 -1.70 -11.20 7.25
C ALA A 30 -2.93 -11.02 8.15
N LYS A 31 -3.57 -12.12 8.57
CA LYS A 31 -4.76 -12.05 9.43
C LYS A 31 -4.48 -11.35 10.77
N ALA A 32 -3.28 -11.56 11.32
CA ALA A 32 -2.89 -10.93 12.57
C ALA A 32 -2.70 -9.41 12.46
N THR A 33 -2.46 -8.87 11.27
CA THR A 33 -2.28 -7.41 11.05
C THR A 33 -3.61 -6.66 10.85
N VAL A 34 -4.72 -7.34 10.61
CA VAL A 34 -6.04 -6.73 10.36
C VAL A 34 -6.43 -5.70 11.43
N PRO A 35 -6.32 -5.98 12.76
CA PRO A 35 -6.67 -4.99 13.77
C PRO A 35 -5.77 -3.74 13.74
N ALA A 36 -4.48 -3.89 13.43
CA ALA A 36 -3.57 -2.76 13.31
C ALA A 36 -3.89 -1.92 12.05
N CYS A 37 -4.14 -2.58 10.91
CA CYS A 37 -4.54 -1.91 9.67
C CYS A 37 -5.85 -1.14 9.84
N SER A 38 -6.86 -1.75 10.46
CA SER A 38 -8.15 -1.10 10.75
C SER A 38 -7.96 0.17 11.61
N ARG A 39 -7.16 0.09 12.68
CA ARG A 39 -6.83 1.27 13.51
C ARG A 39 -6.06 2.34 12.72
N ALA A 40 -5.08 1.95 11.90
CA ALA A 40 -4.33 2.89 11.07
C ALA A 40 -5.24 3.63 10.07
N MET A 41 -6.16 2.91 9.42
CA MET A 41 -7.16 3.51 8.52
C MET A 41 -8.08 4.50 9.26
N ALA A 42 -8.56 4.15 10.45
CA ALA A 42 -9.38 5.04 11.27
C ALA A 42 -8.60 6.32 11.63
N MET A 43 -7.37 6.20 12.11
CA MET A 43 -6.51 7.35 12.41
C MET A 43 -6.22 8.21 11.16
N ALA A 44 -6.00 7.60 10.00
CA ALA A 44 -5.80 8.32 8.75
C ALA A 44 -7.03 9.17 8.40
N ARG A 45 -8.23 8.58 8.47
CA ARG A 45 -9.50 9.27 8.22
C ARG A 45 -9.72 10.44 9.20
N GLU A 46 -9.46 10.24 10.49
CA GLU A 46 -9.55 11.28 11.52
C GLU A 46 -8.59 12.46 11.25
N LYS A 47 -7.37 12.16 10.78
CA LYS A 47 -6.36 13.14 10.39
C LYS A 47 -6.70 13.83 9.04
N GLY A 48 -7.74 13.36 8.33
CA GLY A 48 -8.09 13.84 6.99
C GLY A 48 -7.12 13.39 5.90
N ILE A 49 -6.37 12.33 6.14
CA ILE A 49 -5.51 11.67 5.16
C ILE A 49 -6.40 10.82 4.25
N PRO A 50 -6.39 11.03 2.92
CA PRO A 50 -7.13 10.18 1.98
C PRO A 50 -6.67 8.73 2.09
N VAL A 51 -7.64 7.80 2.13
CA VAL A 51 -7.37 6.36 2.19
C VAL A 51 -7.66 5.75 0.82
N PHE A 52 -6.70 5.00 0.30
CA PHE A 52 -6.79 4.25 -0.95
C PHE A 52 -6.78 2.75 -0.65
N LEU A 53 -7.86 2.08 -0.98
CA LEU A 53 -7.97 0.62 -0.93
C LEU A 53 -7.53 0.08 -2.30
N VAL A 54 -6.35 -0.49 -2.38
CA VAL A 54 -5.74 -0.95 -3.62
C VAL A 54 -5.78 -2.48 -3.66
N ASN A 55 -6.75 -2.99 -4.37
CA ASN A 55 -7.13 -4.39 -4.36
C ASN A 55 -6.61 -5.13 -5.59
N ARG A 56 -6.35 -6.44 -5.42
CA ARG A 56 -6.08 -7.34 -6.51
C ARG A 56 -7.36 -8.10 -6.88
N ILE A 57 -7.97 -7.73 -8.01
CA ILE A 57 -9.15 -8.41 -8.51
C ILE A 57 -8.84 -8.92 -9.92
N TYR A 58 -8.95 -10.22 -10.11
CA TYR A 58 -8.70 -10.89 -11.40
C TYR A 58 -9.99 -11.10 -12.18
N ARG A 59 -9.86 -11.12 -13.51
CA ARG A 59 -10.96 -11.53 -14.39
C ARG A 59 -11.22 -13.03 -14.23
N ALA A 60 -12.48 -13.45 -14.35
CA ALA A 60 -12.90 -14.84 -14.14
C ALA A 60 -12.16 -15.85 -15.04
N ASN A 61 -11.76 -15.43 -16.25
CA ASN A 61 -10.97 -16.26 -17.17
C ASN A 61 -9.47 -16.23 -16.90
N GLY A 62 -9.00 -15.37 -15.99
CA GLY A 62 -7.59 -15.26 -15.60
C GLY A 62 -6.67 -14.64 -16.62
N CYS A 63 -7.20 -13.91 -17.64
CA CYS A 63 -6.37 -13.31 -18.70
C CYS A 63 -5.43 -12.19 -18.16
N ASP A 64 -5.65 -11.71 -16.96
CA ASP A 64 -4.89 -10.69 -16.26
C ASP A 64 -4.05 -11.23 -15.07
N VAL A 65 -4.11 -12.54 -14.80
CA VAL A 65 -3.25 -13.19 -13.82
C VAL A 65 -1.82 -13.24 -14.36
N GLU A 66 -0.82 -13.06 -13.49
CA GLU A 66 0.58 -13.21 -13.87
C GLU A 66 0.85 -14.63 -14.41
N SER A 67 1.56 -14.72 -15.55
CA SER A 67 1.86 -15.99 -16.20
C SER A 67 2.49 -17.01 -15.25
N THR A 68 3.39 -16.55 -14.37
CA THR A 68 4.07 -17.38 -13.37
C THR A 68 3.16 -17.87 -12.25
N ARG A 69 1.98 -17.27 -12.07
CA ARG A 69 1.01 -17.60 -11.02
C ARG A 69 -0.23 -18.31 -11.52
N TYR A 70 -0.46 -18.28 -12.84
CA TYR A 70 -1.73 -18.73 -13.43
C TYR A 70 -2.13 -20.15 -12.99
N HIS A 71 -1.23 -21.12 -13.09
CA HIS A 71 -1.54 -22.50 -12.74
C HIS A 71 -1.82 -22.68 -11.23
N ALA A 72 -1.06 -22.01 -10.38
CA ALA A 72 -1.29 -22.04 -8.94
C ALA A 72 -2.63 -21.36 -8.57
N TRP A 73 -2.96 -20.25 -9.24
CA TRP A 73 -4.22 -19.54 -9.04
C TRP A 73 -5.42 -20.40 -9.47
N VAL A 74 -5.33 -21.10 -10.61
CA VAL A 74 -6.39 -22.04 -11.05
C VAL A 74 -6.54 -23.17 -10.05
N ALA A 75 -5.44 -23.81 -9.62
CA ALA A 75 -5.44 -24.89 -8.65
C ALA A 75 -5.96 -24.44 -7.28
N GLY A 76 -5.72 -23.17 -6.90
CA GLY A 76 -6.19 -22.54 -5.66
C GLY A 76 -7.64 -22.04 -5.71
N GLY A 77 -8.42 -22.40 -6.75
CA GLY A 77 -9.85 -22.09 -6.82
C GLY A 77 -10.20 -20.72 -7.40
N ARG A 78 -9.28 -20.10 -8.16
CA ARG A 78 -9.51 -18.79 -8.83
C ARG A 78 -9.94 -17.69 -7.88
N ALA A 79 -9.22 -17.51 -6.78
CA ALA A 79 -9.50 -16.51 -5.78
C ALA A 79 -9.48 -15.08 -6.33
N MET A 80 -10.11 -14.14 -5.62
CA MET A 80 -10.17 -12.72 -5.93
C MET A 80 -10.72 -12.41 -7.33
N THR A 81 -11.77 -13.13 -7.72
CA THR A 81 -12.55 -12.84 -8.95
C THR A 81 -13.92 -12.30 -8.61
N PRO A 82 -14.58 -11.54 -9.51
CA PRO A 82 -15.97 -11.19 -9.34
C PRO A 82 -16.83 -12.47 -9.15
N GLY A 83 -17.56 -12.55 -8.06
CA GLY A 83 -18.36 -13.74 -7.71
C GLY A 83 -17.62 -14.77 -6.85
N SER A 84 -16.31 -14.62 -6.56
CA SER A 84 -15.68 -15.41 -5.51
C SER A 84 -16.23 -15.02 -4.13
N THR A 85 -16.40 -16.01 -3.24
CA THR A 85 -17.01 -15.84 -1.92
C THR A 85 -16.16 -16.48 -0.82
N GLY A 86 -16.48 -16.15 0.43
CA GLY A 86 -15.82 -16.74 1.59
C GLY A 86 -14.33 -16.45 1.62
N ILE A 87 -13.53 -17.50 1.80
CA ILE A 87 -12.06 -17.39 1.90
C ILE A 87 -11.37 -17.06 0.57
N LEU A 88 -12.07 -17.12 -0.54
CA LEU A 88 -11.55 -16.76 -1.86
C LEU A 88 -11.96 -15.34 -2.29
N SER A 89 -12.77 -14.65 -1.49
CA SER A 89 -13.32 -13.34 -1.82
C SER A 89 -12.24 -12.27 -1.96
N TYR A 90 -12.48 -11.32 -2.86
CA TYR A 90 -11.74 -10.07 -2.94
C TYR A 90 -12.23 -9.01 -1.96
N GLU A 91 -13.26 -9.31 -1.17
CA GLU A 91 -13.77 -8.40 -0.16
C GLU A 91 -12.76 -8.17 0.96
N MET A 92 -12.80 -6.98 1.52
CA MET A 92 -12.01 -6.65 2.69
C MET A 92 -12.59 -7.35 3.94
N PRO A 93 -11.76 -7.65 4.96
CA PRO A 93 -12.25 -8.19 6.23
C PRO A 93 -13.04 -7.15 7.01
N GLU A 94 -13.82 -7.65 7.99
CA GLU A 94 -14.57 -6.81 8.92
C GLU A 94 -13.68 -5.73 9.56
N GLY A 95 -14.16 -4.49 9.56
CA GLY A 95 -13.45 -3.32 10.07
C GLY A 95 -12.49 -2.65 9.10
N MET A 96 -12.34 -3.18 7.89
CA MET A 96 -11.52 -2.59 6.82
C MET A 96 -12.34 -2.23 5.56
N GLU A 97 -13.64 -2.30 5.62
CA GLU A 97 -14.51 -1.99 4.50
C GLU A 97 -14.33 -0.54 4.02
N PRO A 98 -14.54 -0.29 2.72
CA PRO A 98 -14.54 1.06 2.19
C PRO A 98 -15.56 1.96 2.90
N GLN A 99 -15.17 3.20 3.20
CA GLN A 99 -16.04 4.21 3.77
C GLN A 99 -16.26 5.36 2.78
N PRO A 100 -17.34 6.15 2.93
CA PRO A 100 -17.54 7.34 2.11
C PRO A 100 -16.33 8.26 2.18
N GLY A 101 -15.76 8.58 1.01
CA GLY A 101 -14.55 9.40 0.87
C GLY A 101 -13.26 8.60 0.66
N ASP A 102 -13.28 7.29 0.81
CA ASP A 102 -12.16 6.43 0.41
C ASP A 102 -12.11 6.24 -1.10
N TYR A 103 -10.92 5.99 -1.61
CA TYR A 103 -10.67 5.63 -3.00
C TYR A 103 -10.49 4.13 -3.13
N THR A 104 -11.10 3.51 -4.13
CA THR A 104 -10.92 2.08 -4.43
C THR A 104 -10.26 1.93 -5.79
N LEU A 105 -9.16 1.19 -5.85
CA LEU A 105 -8.36 0.95 -7.05
C LEU A 105 -8.14 -0.55 -7.25
N ILE A 106 -8.15 -0.99 -8.50
CA ILE A 106 -7.78 -2.36 -8.87
C ILE A 106 -6.39 -2.32 -9.49
N LYS A 107 -5.45 -3.06 -8.93
CA LYS A 107 -4.11 -3.19 -9.50
C LYS A 107 -3.89 -4.53 -10.19
N PRO A 108 -3.34 -4.54 -11.42
CA PRO A 108 -3.14 -5.78 -12.16
C PRO A 108 -1.85 -6.51 -11.78
N ARG A 109 -0.91 -5.86 -11.07
CA ARG A 109 0.42 -6.40 -10.75
C ARG A 109 0.80 -6.08 -9.30
N PHE A 110 2.06 -6.29 -8.93
CA PHE A 110 2.52 -6.13 -7.53
C PHE A 110 2.43 -4.68 -7.05
N SER A 111 3.01 -3.76 -7.79
CA SER A 111 2.99 -2.34 -7.42
C SER A 111 1.61 -1.72 -7.56
N ALA A 112 1.24 -0.89 -6.59
CA ALA A 112 0.02 -0.08 -6.64
C ALA A 112 0.09 1.02 -7.71
N PHE A 113 1.28 1.37 -8.18
CA PHE A 113 1.47 2.37 -9.25
C PHE A 113 1.41 1.76 -10.65
N PHE A 114 1.71 0.46 -10.79
CA PHE A 114 1.84 -0.15 -12.11
C PHE A 114 0.50 -0.28 -12.84
N GLN A 115 0.33 0.49 -13.90
CA GLN A 115 -0.89 0.51 -14.74
C GLN A 115 -2.18 0.77 -13.95
N THR A 116 -2.10 1.66 -12.98
CA THR A 116 -3.25 2.18 -12.23
C THR A 116 -3.30 3.71 -12.35
N GLU A 117 -4.42 4.28 -11.94
CA GLU A 117 -4.59 5.73 -11.83
C GLU A 117 -4.05 6.33 -10.53
N LEU A 118 -3.33 5.55 -9.70
CA LEU A 118 -2.88 6.00 -8.37
C LEU A 118 -2.06 7.30 -8.44
N ASP A 119 -1.01 7.34 -9.25
CA ASP A 119 -0.15 8.53 -9.39
C ASP A 119 -0.95 9.74 -9.88
N LEU A 120 -1.83 9.55 -10.87
CA LEU A 120 -2.69 10.61 -11.38
C LEU A 120 -3.53 11.26 -10.27
N ILE A 121 -4.15 10.44 -9.42
CA ILE A 121 -5.01 10.92 -8.33
C ILE A 121 -4.16 11.56 -7.23
N LEU A 122 -3.05 10.94 -6.83
CA LEU A 122 -2.15 11.49 -5.82
C LEU A 122 -1.60 12.86 -6.21
N ARG A 123 -1.16 13.05 -7.46
CA ARG A 123 -0.72 14.35 -8.00
C ARG A 123 -1.85 15.39 -7.95
N ARG A 124 -3.07 15.00 -8.31
CA ARG A 124 -4.24 15.89 -8.25
C ARG A 124 -4.58 16.30 -6.81
N LEU A 125 -4.41 15.40 -5.86
CA LEU A 125 -4.58 15.68 -4.43
C LEU A 125 -3.38 16.42 -3.80
N ARG A 126 -2.30 16.63 -4.57
CA ARG A 126 -1.04 17.22 -4.09
C ARG A 126 -0.44 16.42 -2.93
N ALA A 127 -0.61 15.12 -2.94
CA ALA A 127 0.07 14.24 -2.01
C ALA A 127 1.57 14.21 -2.34
N GLU A 128 2.40 14.38 -1.33
CA GLU A 128 3.87 14.30 -1.41
C GLU A 128 4.39 13.07 -0.66
N THR A 129 3.58 12.52 0.24
CA THR A 129 3.91 11.34 1.05
C THR A 129 2.87 10.25 0.86
N VAL A 130 3.32 9.03 0.64
CA VAL A 130 2.49 7.82 0.65
C VAL A 130 2.80 6.97 1.88
N ILE A 131 1.75 6.57 2.61
CA ILE A 131 1.83 5.73 3.81
C ILE A 131 1.35 4.35 3.42
N LEU A 132 2.25 3.37 3.40
CA LEU A 132 1.98 2.02 2.92
C LEU A 132 1.63 1.08 4.08
N ILE A 133 0.53 0.37 3.95
CA ILE A 133 0.11 -0.73 4.83
C ILE A 133 -0.45 -1.89 4.00
N GLY A 134 -0.50 -3.08 4.57
CA GLY A 134 -1.13 -4.25 3.96
C GLY A 134 -0.18 -5.40 3.66
N THR A 135 -0.47 -6.17 2.59
CA THR A 135 0.25 -7.41 2.27
C THR A 135 0.62 -7.49 0.78
N THR A 136 1.69 -8.17 0.39
CA THR A 136 2.72 -8.79 1.21
C THR A 136 4.01 -7.99 1.11
N THR A 137 4.72 -7.89 2.22
CA THR A 137 5.91 -7.05 2.35
C THR A 137 6.94 -7.27 1.24
N PRO A 138 7.40 -8.51 0.92
CA PRO A 138 8.44 -8.73 -0.08
C PRO A 138 8.01 -8.45 -1.53
N ASN A 139 6.71 -8.32 -1.81
CA ASN A 139 6.18 -8.13 -3.16
C ASN A 139 5.45 -6.79 -3.29
N CYS A 140 4.17 -6.76 -2.92
CA CYS A 140 3.30 -5.62 -3.24
C CYS A 140 3.69 -4.36 -2.46
N ILE A 141 4.04 -4.46 -1.18
CA ILE A 141 4.52 -3.34 -0.38
C ILE A 141 5.88 -2.86 -0.93
N ARG A 142 6.83 -3.78 -1.10
CA ARG A 142 8.19 -3.44 -1.57
C ARG A 142 8.18 -2.82 -2.95
N THR A 143 7.48 -3.41 -3.93
CA THR A 143 7.42 -2.83 -5.28
C THR A 143 6.72 -1.49 -5.31
N THR A 144 5.66 -1.30 -4.52
CA THR A 144 5.01 0.02 -4.38
C THR A 144 5.93 1.04 -3.73
N CYS A 145 6.74 0.64 -2.73
CA CYS A 145 7.74 1.49 -2.10
C CYS A 145 8.78 1.97 -3.13
N TYR A 146 9.36 1.07 -3.91
CA TYR A 146 10.37 1.40 -4.92
C TYR A 146 9.82 2.28 -6.03
N ASP A 147 8.61 2.00 -6.52
CA ASP A 147 7.97 2.85 -7.53
C ASP A 147 7.61 4.22 -6.94
N GLY A 148 7.13 4.28 -5.69
CA GLY A 148 6.84 5.53 -5.00
C GLY A 148 8.07 6.42 -4.87
N ILE A 149 9.21 5.86 -4.45
CA ILE A 149 10.50 6.58 -4.39
C ILE A 149 10.92 7.03 -5.78
N SER A 150 10.79 6.16 -6.80
CA SER A 150 11.15 6.48 -8.19
C SER A 150 10.26 7.57 -8.80
N LEU A 151 9.08 7.79 -8.25
CA LEU A 151 8.13 8.84 -8.63
C LEU A 151 8.24 10.09 -7.72
N ASP A 152 9.29 10.20 -6.91
CA ASP A 152 9.56 11.30 -5.98
C ASP A 152 8.52 11.45 -4.84
N TYR A 153 7.85 10.38 -4.44
CA TYR A 153 7.09 10.38 -3.19
C TYR A 153 7.99 10.10 -1.98
N ASN A 154 7.74 10.81 -0.88
CA ASN A 154 8.19 10.32 0.43
C ASN A 154 7.41 9.06 0.77
N VAL A 155 8.09 7.98 1.09
CA VAL A 155 7.45 6.72 1.45
C VAL A 155 7.56 6.48 2.95
N VAL A 156 6.43 6.32 3.59
CA VAL A 156 6.30 5.89 4.99
C VAL A 156 5.70 4.49 5.00
N ILE A 157 6.17 3.62 5.87
CA ILE A 157 5.63 2.27 6.06
C ILE A 157 5.31 2.08 7.54
N LEU A 158 4.17 1.47 7.85
CA LEU A 158 3.81 1.07 9.21
C LEU A 158 4.06 -0.44 9.36
N PRO A 159 5.19 -0.87 9.96
CA PRO A 159 5.57 -2.28 10.01
C PRO A 159 4.55 -3.19 10.69
N GLU A 160 3.87 -2.71 11.73
CA GLU A 160 2.83 -3.47 12.44
C GLU A 160 1.58 -3.70 11.58
N CYS A 161 1.42 -2.92 10.50
CA CYS A 161 0.34 -3.03 9.54
C CYS A 161 0.77 -3.78 8.26
N CYS A 162 1.97 -4.36 8.23
CA CYS A 162 2.49 -5.10 7.07
C CYS A 162 2.73 -6.56 7.42
N SER A 163 2.59 -7.44 6.44
CA SER A 163 2.66 -8.89 6.66
C SER A 163 3.45 -9.62 5.60
N SER A 164 3.95 -10.81 5.98
CA SER A 164 4.79 -11.66 5.15
C SER A 164 4.55 -13.13 5.47
N GLN A 165 5.27 -14.03 4.79
CA GLN A 165 5.20 -15.47 5.06
C GLN A 165 5.97 -15.87 6.33
N THR A 166 7.04 -15.14 6.68
CA THR A 166 7.84 -15.37 7.89
C THR A 166 8.36 -14.04 8.47
N GLU A 167 8.71 -14.05 9.75
CA GLU A 167 9.31 -12.89 10.42
C GLU A 167 10.65 -12.49 9.78
N GLU A 168 11.46 -13.48 9.36
CA GLU A 168 12.73 -13.21 8.70
C GLU A 168 12.54 -12.47 7.35
N ILE A 169 11.59 -12.94 6.51
CA ILE A 169 11.26 -12.26 5.25
C ILE A 169 10.73 -10.84 5.55
N GLN A 170 9.91 -10.68 6.59
CA GLN A 170 9.43 -9.37 7.02
C GLN A 170 10.59 -8.44 7.35
N ARG A 171 11.45 -8.86 8.26
CA ARG A 171 12.58 -8.07 8.76
C ARG A 171 13.52 -7.62 7.63
N VAL A 172 14.01 -8.55 6.82
CA VAL A 172 15.00 -8.21 5.77
C VAL A 172 14.43 -7.28 4.70
N ASN A 173 13.13 -7.39 4.38
CA ASN A 173 12.50 -6.49 3.41
C ASN A 173 12.23 -5.10 4.01
N MET A 174 11.88 -4.99 5.29
CA MET A 174 11.75 -3.69 5.97
C MET A 174 13.09 -2.95 6.01
N GLU A 175 14.16 -3.63 6.41
CA GLU A 175 15.52 -3.08 6.41
C GLU A 175 15.97 -2.62 5.01
N ASP A 176 15.63 -3.37 3.98
CA ASP A 176 15.97 -3.03 2.59
C ASP A 176 15.22 -1.77 2.11
N MET A 177 13.92 -1.68 2.41
CA MET A 177 13.12 -0.50 2.07
C MET A 177 13.57 0.76 2.84
N GLU A 178 13.93 0.61 4.12
CA GLU A 178 14.49 1.71 4.89
C GLU A 178 15.82 2.20 4.32
N ARG A 179 16.70 1.28 3.89
CA ARG A 179 18.00 1.62 3.29
C ARG A 179 17.87 2.42 2.00
N VAL A 180 16.83 2.20 1.20
CA VAL A 180 16.58 2.95 -0.04
C VAL A 180 15.80 4.23 0.19
N GLY A 181 15.46 4.58 1.43
CA GLY A 181 14.90 5.88 1.80
C GLY A 181 13.45 5.87 2.28
N ALA A 182 12.80 4.71 2.43
CA ALA A 182 11.51 4.66 3.10
C ALA A 182 11.69 4.92 4.60
N LYS A 183 10.72 5.59 5.21
CA LYS A 183 10.69 5.82 6.66
C LYS A 183 9.75 4.82 7.32
N LEU A 184 10.26 4.04 8.26
CA LEU A 184 9.44 3.17 9.10
C LEU A 184 8.91 3.98 10.29
N LEU A 185 7.60 3.95 10.50
CA LEU A 185 6.96 4.54 11.68
C LEU A 185 6.18 3.46 12.42
N SER A 186 6.34 3.44 13.74
CA SER A 186 5.46 2.66 14.61
C SER A 186 4.03 3.21 14.60
N MET A 187 3.07 2.41 15.04
CA MET A 187 1.69 2.88 15.23
C MET A 187 1.58 4.02 16.23
N GLU A 188 2.46 4.07 17.23
CA GLU A 188 2.54 5.15 18.24
C GLU A 188 3.04 6.44 17.58
N GLU A 189 4.11 6.38 16.78
CA GLU A 189 4.60 7.53 16.01
C GLU A 189 3.57 8.00 14.99
N PHE A 190 2.85 7.08 14.35
CA PHE A 190 1.77 7.45 13.42
C PHE A 190 0.59 8.13 14.14
N ALA A 191 0.30 7.78 15.38
CA ALA A 191 -0.72 8.47 16.17
C ALA A 191 -0.39 9.98 16.34
N SER A 192 0.88 10.33 16.48
CA SER A 192 1.37 11.72 16.57
C SER A 192 1.74 12.36 15.22
N TYR A 193 1.61 11.62 14.10
CA TYR A 193 2.01 12.10 12.77
C TYR A 193 1.20 13.32 12.34
N ASP A 194 1.91 14.41 12.02
CA ASP A 194 1.32 15.64 11.48
C ASP A 194 1.29 15.60 9.95
N ALA A 195 0.15 15.18 9.41
CA ALA A 195 -0.04 15.05 7.97
C ALA A 195 -0.08 16.40 7.23
N ALA A 196 -0.32 17.51 7.92
CA ALA A 196 -0.37 18.84 7.32
C ALA A 196 1.04 19.42 7.12
N ASN A 197 1.96 19.13 8.04
CA ASN A 197 3.32 19.68 8.07
C ASN A 197 4.40 18.58 7.88
N ALA A 198 4.03 17.43 7.31
CA ALA A 198 4.99 16.38 7.02
C ALA A 198 6.14 16.92 6.14
N PRO A 199 7.41 16.65 6.49
CA PRO A 199 8.55 17.08 5.70
C PRO A 199 8.45 16.56 4.26
N SER A 200 8.77 17.42 3.30
CA SER A 200 8.83 17.05 1.89
C SER A 200 10.28 17.05 1.41
N LEU A 201 10.85 15.87 1.22
CA LEU A 201 12.19 15.71 0.65
C LEU A 201 12.26 16.31 -0.76
N VAL A 202 11.22 16.15 -1.56
CA VAL A 202 11.18 16.73 -2.92
C VAL A 202 11.29 18.25 -2.87
N GLN A 203 10.55 18.91 -1.99
CA GLN A 203 10.65 20.38 -1.85
C GLN A 203 12.01 20.82 -1.33
N GLU A 204 12.65 20.05 -0.46
CA GLU A 204 14.00 20.30 0.01
C GLU A 204 15.00 20.19 -1.14
N VAL A 205 14.96 19.11 -1.90
CA VAL A 205 15.84 18.89 -3.07
C VAL A 205 15.61 19.95 -4.14
N CYS A 206 14.35 20.28 -4.48
CA CYS A 206 14.05 21.33 -5.45
C CYS A 206 14.66 22.69 -5.04
N ARG A 207 14.62 23.03 -3.74
CA ARG A 207 15.26 24.26 -3.25
C ARG A 207 16.78 24.19 -3.34
N ALA A 208 17.37 23.05 -3.02
CA ALA A 208 18.82 22.85 -3.12
C ALA A 208 19.30 22.95 -4.57
N VAL A 209 18.60 22.28 -5.50
CA VAL A 209 18.91 22.34 -6.95
C VAL A 209 18.75 23.76 -7.50
N ALA A 210 17.69 24.48 -7.09
CA ALA A 210 17.48 25.86 -7.54
C ALA A 210 18.52 26.85 -6.98
N ALA A 211 19.18 26.51 -5.87
CA ALA A 211 20.24 27.32 -5.27
C ALA A 211 21.63 26.94 -5.78
N ASP A 212 21.76 25.83 -6.51
CA ASP A 212 23.03 25.38 -7.07
C ASP A 212 23.34 26.19 -8.34
N GLU A 213 24.48 26.90 -8.35
CA GLU A 213 24.93 27.69 -9.48
C GLU A 213 25.69 26.84 -10.53
N THR A 214 25.90 25.54 -10.28
CA THR A 214 26.51 24.62 -11.26
C THR A 214 25.47 24.31 -12.35
N HIS A 215 25.82 24.62 -13.60
CA HIS A 215 24.98 24.31 -14.74
C HIS A 215 25.03 22.80 -15.05
N PRO A 216 23.89 22.14 -15.34
CA PRO A 216 23.90 20.78 -15.87
C PRO A 216 24.62 20.80 -17.23
N GLU A 217 25.61 19.92 -17.39
CA GLU A 217 26.24 19.64 -18.69
C GLU A 217 25.30 18.92 -19.65
#